data_0ccaa6f3ef8fe8a2834217bf811d66ed
#
_entry.id   0ccaa6f3ef8fe8a2834217bf811d66ed
#
_cell.length_a   1.000
_cell.length_b   1.000
_cell.length_c   1.000
_cell.angle_alpha   90.00
_cell.angle_beta   90.00
_cell.angle_gamma   90.00
#
_symmetry.space_group_name_H-M   'P 1'
#
loop_
_entity.id
_entity.type
_entity.pdbx_description
1 polymer ?
#
loop_
_entity_poly.entity_id
_entity_poly.type
_entity_poly.pdbx_seq_one_letter_code
_entity_poly.pdbx_strand_id
1 'polypeptide(L)'
;HRMCAGCGAPMVVKWVLKAVKEEDKVVVSNATGCLEVSLGVYPYSAWKDSYIHTAFECASATASGVEAAYKALKARGKVEDNYKFITFGGDGGTYDIGFQSLSGAMERGHDMLYVC
;
A
#
# COMPACT_ATOMS: atom_id res chain seq x y z
N HIS A 1 12.37 -12.24 1.99
CA HIS A 1 11.48 -12.29 0.83
C HIS A 1 11.80 -13.49 -0.08
N ARG A 2 10.84 -13.84 -0.92
CA ARG A 2 10.95 -14.94 -1.90
C ARG A 2 10.94 -14.45 -3.34
N MET A 3 11.36 -13.21 -3.57
CA MET A 3 11.47 -12.62 -4.91
C MET A 3 12.63 -13.24 -5.68
N CYS A 4 12.57 -13.14 -7.00
CA CYS A 4 13.60 -13.63 -7.90
C CYS A 4 14.96 -12.97 -7.62
N ALA A 5 16.05 -13.69 -7.89
CA ALA A 5 17.39 -13.14 -7.81
C ALA A 5 17.51 -11.92 -8.77
N GLY A 6 18.02 -10.81 -8.27
CA GLY A 6 18.17 -9.59 -9.05
C GLY A 6 16.89 -8.76 -9.24
N CYS A 7 15.75 -9.16 -8.67
CA CYS A 7 14.53 -8.35 -8.75
C CYS A 7 14.68 -7.03 -7.98
N GLY A 8 14.33 -5.91 -8.62
CA GLY A 8 14.38 -4.58 -8.03
C GLY A 8 13.25 -4.26 -7.04
N ALA A 9 12.13 -4.98 -7.11
CA ALA A 9 10.95 -4.66 -6.30
C ALA A 9 11.21 -4.67 -4.78
N PRO A 10 11.90 -5.66 -4.18
CA PRO A 10 12.19 -5.64 -2.75
C PRO A 10 13.09 -4.47 -2.32
N MET A 11 13.98 -4.03 -3.22
CA MET A 11 14.84 -2.87 -2.96
C MET A 11 14.02 -1.59 -2.91
N VAL A 12 13.10 -1.41 -3.87
CA VAL A 12 12.21 -0.25 -3.93
C VAL A 12 11.34 -0.19 -2.68
N VAL A 13 10.69 -1.30 -2.30
CA VAL A 13 9.90 -1.37 -1.06
C VAL A 13 10.72 -0.95 0.16
N LYS A 14 11.94 -1.49 0.28
CA LYS A 14 12.84 -1.15 1.38
C LYS A 14 13.21 0.33 1.41
N TRP A 15 13.45 0.95 0.27
CA TRP A 15 13.79 2.37 0.20
C TRP A 15 12.58 3.26 0.52
N VAL A 16 11.42 2.92 -0.01
CA VAL A 16 10.17 3.65 0.28
C VAL A 16 9.88 3.63 1.79
N LEU A 17 9.92 2.45 2.42
CA LEU A 17 9.66 2.33 3.87
C LEU A 17 10.74 3.01 4.72
N LYS A 18 12.00 3.01 4.29
CA LYS A 18 13.07 3.74 4.98
C LYS A 18 12.98 5.27 4.87
N ALA A 19 12.27 5.77 3.88
CA ALA A 19 12.04 7.22 3.73
C ALA A 19 10.94 7.75 4.66
N VAL A 20 10.13 6.87 5.25
CA VAL A 20 9.12 7.25 6.24
C VAL A 20 9.82 7.67 7.54
N LYS A 21 9.34 8.75 8.14
CA LYS A 21 9.88 9.24 9.41
C LYS A 21 9.52 8.28 10.56
N GLU A 22 10.35 8.23 11.59
CA GLU A 22 10.13 7.33 12.73
C GLU A 22 8.84 7.61 13.50
N GLU A 23 8.42 8.88 13.54
CA GLU A 23 7.17 9.29 14.20
C GLU A 23 5.91 8.96 13.40
N ASP A 24 6.02 8.69 12.10
CA ASP A 24 4.88 8.35 11.25
C ASP A 24 4.63 6.84 11.24
N LYS A 25 3.38 6.46 11.28
CA LYS A 25 2.95 5.07 11.08
C LYS A 25 2.55 4.83 9.63
N VAL A 26 2.66 3.60 9.18
CA VAL A 26 2.38 3.23 7.78
C VAL A 26 1.24 2.24 7.71
N VAL A 27 0.35 2.45 6.75
CA VAL A 27 -0.58 1.41 6.28
C VAL A 27 -0.26 1.13 4.82
N VAL A 28 0.06 -0.12 4.54
CA VAL A 28 0.37 -0.61 3.20
C VAL A 28 -0.85 -1.31 2.62
N SER A 29 -1.28 -0.90 1.44
CA SER A 29 -2.21 -1.64 0.59
C SER A 29 -1.45 -2.24 -0.58
N ASN A 30 -1.61 -3.51 -0.84
CA ASN A 30 -0.87 -4.19 -1.91
C ASN A 30 -1.80 -5.02 -2.78
N ALA A 31 -1.74 -4.77 -4.09
CA ALA A 31 -2.46 -5.57 -5.07
C ALA A 31 -1.85 -6.97 -5.19
N THR A 32 -2.66 -7.94 -5.56
CA THR A 32 -2.18 -9.27 -5.94
C THR A 32 -1.07 -9.16 -7.00
N GLY A 33 0.01 -9.87 -6.82
CA GLY A 33 1.15 -9.88 -7.73
C GLY A 33 2.38 -10.53 -7.11
N CYS A 34 3.50 -10.48 -7.82
CA CYS A 34 4.76 -11.07 -7.34
C CYS A 34 5.19 -10.53 -5.98
N LEU A 35 5.00 -9.25 -5.76
CA LEU A 35 5.37 -8.59 -4.50
C LEU A 35 4.52 -9.13 -3.33
N GLU A 36 3.21 -9.19 -3.50
CA GLU A 36 2.30 -9.71 -2.49
C GLU A 36 2.62 -11.16 -2.15
N VAL A 37 2.70 -12.03 -3.17
CA VAL A 37 3.00 -13.47 -2.99
C VAL A 37 4.32 -13.70 -2.28
N SER A 38 5.32 -12.88 -2.55
CA SER A 38 6.68 -13.08 -2.04
C SER A 38 6.93 -12.48 -0.66
N LEU A 39 6.11 -11.54 -0.20
CA LEU A 39 6.30 -10.82 1.06
C LEU A 39 5.19 -11.06 2.07
N GLY A 40 4.02 -11.58 1.65
CA GLY A 40 2.83 -11.74 2.49
C GLY A 40 2.52 -13.19 2.88
N VAL A 41 3.36 -14.16 2.58
CA VAL A 41 3.07 -15.58 2.83
C VAL A 41 2.96 -15.87 4.33
N TYR A 42 1.77 -16.21 4.77
CA TYR A 42 1.51 -16.62 6.15
C TYR A 42 2.19 -17.97 6.46
N PRO A 43 2.85 -18.14 7.61
CA PRO A 43 3.07 -17.17 8.70
C PRO A 43 4.35 -16.34 8.53
N TYR A 44 4.97 -16.33 7.38
CA TYR A 44 6.29 -15.73 7.10
C TYR A 44 6.18 -14.35 6.47
N SER A 45 5.21 -13.54 6.89
CA SER A 45 5.09 -12.16 6.41
C SER A 45 6.36 -11.37 6.69
N ALA A 46 6.84 -10.64 5.67
CA ALA A 46 7.99 -9.75 5.79
C ALA A 46 7.61 -8.33 6.24
N TRP A 47 6.32 -8.05 6.35
CA TRP A 47 5.81 -6.72 6.70
C TRP A 47 5.84 -6.50 8.21
N LYS A 48 6.43 -5.39 8.61
CA LYS A 48 6.44 -4.89 9.99
C LYS A 48 5.26 -3.95 10.25
N ASP A 49 4.88 -3.19 9.23
CA ASP A 49 3.82 -2.20 9.29
C ASP A 49 2.43 -2.84 9.04
N SER A 50 1.38 -2.07 9.27
CA SER A 50 0.02 -2.50 8.95
C SER A 50 -0.10 -2.78 7.47
N TYR A 51 -0.50 -3.99 7.12
CA TYR A 51 -0.51 -4.47 5.74
C TYR A 51 -1.87 -5.06 5.37
N ILE A 52 -2.38 -4.66 4.22
CA ILE A 52 -3.63 -5.16 3.65
C ILE A 52 -3.36 -5.69 2.24
N HIS A 53 -3.54 -7.00 2.06
CA HIS A 53 -3.62 -7.59 0.73
C HIS A 53 -5.02 -7.36 0.14
N THR A 54 -5.07 -6.98 -1.11
CA THR A 54 -6.31 -6.75 -1.85
C THR A 54 -6.32 -7.52 -3.15
N ALA A 55 -7.52 -7.74 -3.69
CA ALA A 55 -7.65 -8.27 -5.05
C ALA A 55 -6.87 -7.39 -6.03
N PHE A 56 -6.48 -8.00 -7.13
CA PHE A 56 -5.56 -7.47 -8.13
C PHE A 56 -5.89 -6.03 -8.59
N GLU A 57 -7.17 -5.73 -8.73
CA GLU A 57 -7.71 -4.45 -9.17
C GLU A 57 -7.99 -3.44 -8.04
N CYS A 58 -7.98 -3.86 -6.77
CA CYS A 58 -8.61 -3.10 -5.69
C CYS A 58 -7.65 -2.29 -4.80
N ALA A 59 -6.34 -2.32 -5.03
CA ALA A 59 -5.37 -1.73 -4.11
C ALA A 59 -5.63 -0.25 -3.79
N SER A 60 -5.86 0.56 -4.82
CA SER A 60 -6.15 2.00 -4.64
C SER A 60 -7.52 2.26 -4.05
N ALA A 61 -8.52 1.46 -4.39
CA ALA A 61 -9.87 1.59 -3.81
C ALA A 61 -9.84 1.28 -2.31
N THR A 62 -9.13 0.22 -1.92
CA THR A 62 -8.94 -0.15 -0.50
C THR A 62 -8.17 0.94 0.25
N ALA A 63 -7.06 1.43 -0.30
CA ALA A 63 -6.29 2.52 0.30
C ALA A 63 -7.13 3.79 0.46
N SER A 64 -7.97 4.13 -0.52
CA SER A 64 -8.91 5.24 -0.45
C SER A 64 -9.89 5.10 0.71
N GLY A 65 -10.44 3.90 0.91
CA GLY A 65 -11.35 3.62 2.02
C GLY A 65 -10.68 3.72 3.38
N VAL A 66 -9.46 3.18 3.51
CA VAL A 66 -8.68 3.24 4.75
C VAL A 66 -8.28 4.69 5.08
N GLU A 67 -7.85 5.46 4.10
CA GLU A 67 -7.49 6.87 4.27
C GLU A 67 -8.71 7.71 4.68
N ALA A 68 -9.85 7.50 4.04
CA ALA A 68 -11.09 8.18 4.41
C ALA A 68 -11.53 7.81 5.85
N ALA A 69 -11.44 6.55 6.22
CA ALA A 69 -11.73 6.10 7.59
C ALA A 69 -10.78 6.73 8.61
N TYR A 70 -9.49 6.79 8.30
CA TYR A 70 -8.51 7.47 9.15
C TYR A 70 -8.86 8.94 9.37
N LYS A 71 -9.16 9.68 8.29
CA LYS A 71 -9.57 11.09 8.39
C LYS A 71 -10.80 11.26 9.28
N ALA A 72 -11.79 10.40 9.12
CA ALA A 72 -13.01 10.42 9.94
C ALA A 72 -12.74 10.10 11.43
N LEU A 73 -11.88 9.13 11.71
CA LEU A 73 -11.50 8.76 13.07
C LEU A 73 -10.65 9.85 13.73
N LYS A 74 -9.73 10.45 12.99
CA LYS A 74 -8.89 11.56 13.45
C LYS A 74 -9.73 12.80 13.80
N ALA A 75 -10.68 13.15 12.93
CA ALA A 75 -11.62 14.25 13.19
C ALA A 75 -12.51 14.04 14.44
N ARG A 76 -12.73 12.77 14.83
CA ARG A 76 -13.46 12.39 16.04
C ARG A 76 -12.57 12.25 17.28
N GLY A 77 -11.28 12.54 17.16
CA GLY A 77 -10.32 12.38 18.27
C GLY A 77 -10.06 10.93 18.70
N LYS A 78 -10.36 9.95 17.83
CA LYS A 78 -10.17 8.53 18.13
C LYS A 78 -8.80 8.00 17.72
N VAL A 79 -8.06 8.75 16.91
CA VAL A 79 -6.71 8.42 16.44
C VAL A 79 -5.87 9.69 16.53
N GLU A 80 -4.76 9.61 17.26
CA GLU A 80 -3.83 10.73 17.44
C GLU A 80 -2.61 10.63 16.51
N ASP A 81 -2.17 9.41 16.23
CA ASP A 81 -0.99 9.13 15.40
C ASP A 81 -1.15 9.67 13.98
N ASN A 82 -0.01 9.99 13.36
CA ASN A 82 0.06 10.31 11.93
C ASN A 82 0.28 9.04 11.12
N TYR A 83 -0.59 8.80 10.15
CA TYR A 83 -0.49 7.66 9.24
C TYR A 83 -0.15 8.10 7.83
N LYS A 84 0.75 7.36 7.20
CA LYS A 84 1.06 7.44 5.76
C LYS A 84 0.47 6.23 5.07
N PHE A 85 -0.19 6.46 3.96
CA PHE A 85 -0.82 5.41 3.15
C PHE A 85 0.04 5.15 1.93
N ILE A 86 0.52 3.92 1.80
CA ILE A 86 1.38 3.50 0.70
C ILE A 86 0.72 2.34 -0.02
N THR A 87 0.55 2.48 -1.32
CA THR A 87 -0.05 1.45 -2.16
C THR A 87 0.99 0.91 -3.12
N PHE A 88 1.17 -0.41 -3.15
CA PHE A 88 2.01 -1.07 -4.12
C PHE A 88 1.15 -1.82 -5.14
N GLY A 89 1.47 -1.66 -6.41
CA GLY A 89 0.87 -2.40 -7.50
C GLY A 89 1.91 -2.80 -8.53
N GLY A 90 1.75 -3.97 -9.13
CA GLY A 90 2.51 -4.33 -10.33
C GLY A 90 1.99 -3.59 -11.56
N ASP A 91 2.52 -3.92 -12.72
CA ASP A 91 2.12 -3.35 -14.00
C ASP A 91 0.62 -3.57 -14.30
N GLY A 92 0.13 -4.80 -14.19
CA GLY A 92 -1.28 -5.11 -14.39
C GLY A 92 -2.19 -4.46 -13.36
N GLY A 93 -1.80 -4.46 -12.08
CA GLY A 93 -2.53 -3.79 -11.00
C GLY A 93 -2.52 -2.26 -11.10
N THR A 94 -1.68 -1.70 -11.96
CA THR A 94 -1.55 -0.25 -12.16
C THR A 94 -2.14 0.19 -13.48
N TYR A 95 -1.72 -0.42 -14.60
CA TYR A 95 -1.98 0.07 -15.95
C TYR A 95 -3.08 -0.70 -16.68
N ASP A 96 -3.54 -1.82 -16.13
CA ASP A 96 -4.59 -2.64 -16.71
C ASP A 96 -5.74 -2.80 -15.72
N ILE A 97 -5.94 -3.95 -15.12
CA ILE A 97 -7.10 -4.27 -14.29
C ILE A 97 -7.27 -3.32 -13.08
N GLY A 98 -6.19 -2.78 -12.53
CA GLY A 98 -6.20 -1.85 -11.41
C GLY A 98 -6.30 -0.38 -11.76
N PHE A 99 -6.25 -0.02 -13.06
CA PHE A 99 -6.22 1.37 -13.49
C PHE A 99 -7.48 2.15 -13.08
N GLN A 100 -8.65 1.55 -13.16
CA GLN A 100 -9.91 2.16 -12.74
C GLN A 100 -9.87 2.62 -11.29
N SER A 101 -9.40 1.76 -10.37
CA SER A 101 -9.27 2.07 -8.95
C SER A 101 -8.29 3.21 -8.71
N LEU A 102 -7.15 3.19 -9.40
CA LEU A 102 -6.13 4.22 -9.30
C LEU A 102 -6.64 5.56 -9.85
N SER A 103 -7.24 5.56 -11.04
CA SER A 103 -7.82 6.76 -11.65
C SER A 103 -8.85 7.42 -10.73
N GLY A 104 -9.75 6.62 -10.15
CA GLY A 104 -10.74 7.13 -9.21
C GLY A 104 -10.13 7.68 -7.91
N ALA A 105 -9.06 7.06 -7.40
CA ALA A 105 -8.35 7.55 -6.23
C ALA A 105 -7.66 8.90 -6.50
N MET A 106 -7.05 9.04 -7.68
CA MET A 106 -6.42 10.29 -8.12
C MET A 106 -7.45 11.40 -8.32
N GLU A 107 -8.58 11.10 -8.98
CA GLU A 107 -9.66 12.06 -9.19
C GLU A 107 -10.22 12.60 -7.86
N ARG A 108 -10.37 11.74 -6.87
CA ARG A 108 -10.86 12.13 -5.53
C ARG A 108 -9.79 12.80 -4.67
N GLY A 109 -8.53 12.83 -5.10
CA GLY A 109 -7.44 13.47 -4.37
C GLY A 109 -7.12 12.81 -3.04
N HIS A 110 -7.15 11.47 -2.99
CA HIS A 110 -6.74 10.73 -1.79
C HIS A 110 -5.25 10.93 -1.50
N ASP A 111 -4.93 11.16 -0.24
CA ASP A 111 -3.56 11.39 0.23
C ASP A 111 -2.85 10.05 0.45
N MET A 112 -2.30 9.50 -0.62
CA MET A 112 -1.53 8.25 -0.60
C MET A 112 -0.37 8.29 -1.60
N LEU A 113 0.71 7.60 -1.27
CA LEU A 113 1.79 7.31 -2.20
C LEU A 113 1.46 6.03 -2.97
N TYR A 114 1.38 6.09 -4.28
CA TYR A 114 1.26 4.92 -5.13
C TYR A 114 2.60 4.57 -5.77
N VAL A 115 3.01 3.33 -5.64
CA VAL A 115 4.28 2.80 -6.17
C VAL A 115 3.99 1.65 -7.12
N CYS A 116 4.31 1.85 -8.40
CA CYS A 116 4.25 0.81 -9.42
C CYS A 116 5.59 0.08 -9.53
#